data_d19dba4f679c2fbee381c2731210c00b
#
_entry.id   d19dba4f679c2fbee381c2731210c00b
#
_cell.length_a   1.000
_cell.length_b   1.000
_cell.length_c   1.000
_cell.angle_alpha   90.00
_cell.angle_beta   90.00
_cell.angle_gamma   90.00
#
_symmetry.space_group_name_H-M   'P 1'
#
loop_
_entity.id
_entity.type
_entity.pdbx_description
1 polymer ?
#
loop_
_entity_poly.entity_id
_entity_poly.type
_entity_poly.pdbx_seq_one_letter_code
_entity_poly.pdbx_strand_id
1 'polypeptide(L)'
;ILLMVGIIGPVSEEFVFRGVIYHGYKTSQRFVGSMLLSALLFGLTHLNFNQMSYAVLVGIVSVLLLEGSGSIFYSMLFHICINTTNVVQMLVQKAQGTIMSQEESMAYIERTMQMPYKQALAVSVSVYAVIAAGATALAGCLLYLIVKKENRVQHMQQLLHGNTGEKRTKLISVPLVISVVLCLLYMTADVFWG
;
A
#
# COMPACT_ATOMS: atom_id res chain seq x y z
N ILE A 1 -1.66 9.63 -19.31
CA ILE A 1 -1.35 9.44 -17.88
C ILE A 1 -2.32 8.43 -17.28
N LEU A 2 -3.66 8.61 -17.38
CA LEU A 2 -4.65 7.74 -16.76
C LEU A 2 -4.48 6.26 -17.17
N LEU A 3 -4.33 5.97 -18.44
CA LEU A 3 -4.14 4.60 -18.93
C LEU A 3 -2.83 3.98 -18.41
N MET A 4 -1.73 4.73 -18.48
CA MET A 4 -0.40 4.23 -18.08
C MET A 4 -0.26 4.08 -16.56
N VAL A 5 -0.57 5.14 -15.81
CA VAL A 5 -0.38 5.18 -14.35
C VAL A 5 -1.57 4.56 -13.62
N GLY A 6 -2.79 4.71 -14.14
CA GLY A 6 -3.99 4.20 -13.49
C GLY A 6 -4.26 2.71 -13.75
N ILE A 7 -3.81 2.16 -14.89
CA ILE A 7 -4.18 0.79 -15.29
C ILE A 7 -2.94 -0.07 -15.58
N ILE A 8 -2.11 0.30 -16.57
CA ILE A 8 -0.99 -0.56 -17.03
C ILE A 8 0.06 -0.72 -15.93
N GLY A 9 0.43 0.37 -15.26
CA GLY A 9 1.35 0.34 -14.11
C GLY A 9 0.89 -0.65 -13.03
N PRO A 10 -0.29 -0.44 -12.42
CA PRO A 10 -0.84 -1.36 -11.42
C PRO A 10 -0.88 -2.83 -11.85
N VAL A 11 -1.32 -3.11 -13.09
CA VAL A 11 -1.35 -4.50 -13.60
C VAL A 11 0.04 -5.10 -13.66
N SER A 12 1.02 -4.35 -14.19
CA SER A 12 2.42 -4.79 -14.30
C SER A 12 3.05 -5.01 -12.92
N GLU A 13 2.81 -4.11 -12.00
CA GLU A 13 3.32 -4.16 -10.63
C GLU A 13 2.73 -5.36 -9.86
N GLU A 14 1.41 -5.59 -9.95
CA GLU A 14 0.78 -6.75 -9.33
C GLU A 14 1.33 -8.05 -9.90
N PHE A 15 1.52 -8.13 -11.23
CA PHE A 15 2.11 -9.31 -11.84
C PHE A 15 3.51 -9.61 -11.28
N VAL A 16 4.36 -8.58 -11.16
CA VAL A 16 5.72 -8.74 -10.63
C VAL A 16 5.70 -9.05 -9.13
N PHE A 17 5.00 -8.24 -8.32
CA PHE A 17 5.10 -8.34 -6.87
C PHE A 17 4.26 -9.49 -6.29
N ARG A 18 3.08 -9.79 -6.84
CA ARG A 18 2.20 -10.88 -6.34
C ARG A 18 2.40 -12.14 -7.14
N GLY A 19 2.55 -12.02 -8.47
CA GLY A 19 2.78 -13.17 -9.34
C GLY A 19 4.16 -13.80 -9.16
N VAL A 20 5.22 -13.00 -9.09
CA VAL A 20 6.60 -13.52 -9.05
C VAL A 20 7.21 -13.44 -7.64
N ILE A 21 7.35 -12.23 -7.08
CA ILE A 21 8.10 -12.00 -5.83
C ILE A 21 7.41 -12.68 -4.66
N TYR A 22 6.14 -12.36 -4.40
CA TYR A 22 5.40 -12.97 -3.29
C TYR A 22 5.33 -14.49 -3.41
N HIS A 23 5.01 -15.02 -4.60
CA HIS A 23 4.98 -16.47 -4.83
C HIS A 23 6.33 -17.13 -4.56
N GLY A 24 7.43 -16.53 -4.99
CA GLY A 24 8.78 -17.02 -4.70
C GLY A 24 9.06 -17.10 -3.19
N TYR A 25 8.70 -16.06 -2.44
CA TYR A 25 8.88 -16.04 -0.99
C TYR A 25 7.88 -16.90 -0.21
N LYS A 26 6.68 -17.11 -0.73
CA LYS A 26 5.65 -17.96 -0.10
C LYS A 26 6.14 -19.39 0.11
N THR A 27 7.02 -19.90 -0.75
CA THR A 27 7.64 -21.23 -0.62
C THR A 27 8.45 -21.38 0.67
N SER A 28 8.80 -20.28 1.36
CA SER A 28 9.50 -20.30 2.65
C SER A 28 8.64 -20.74 3.84
N GLN A 29 7.35 -21.02 3.63
CA GLN A 29 6.38 -21.40 4.67
C GLN A 29 6.15 -20.33 5.76
N ARG A 30 6.46 -19.06 5.45
CA ARG A 30 6.31 -17.91 6.35
C ARG A 30 5.35 -16.90 5.72
N PHE A 31 4.05 -17.20 5.76
CA PHE A 31 3.04 -16.35 5.12
C PHE A 31 3.20 -14.87 5.46
N VAL A 32 3.17 -14.52 6.75
CA VAL A 32 3.27 -13.12 7.19
C VAL A 32 4.60 -12.51 6.78
N GLY A 33 5.72 -13.25 6.93
CA GLY A 33 7.04 -12.77 6.51
C GLY A 33 7.13 -12.51 5.00
N SER A 34 6.60 -13.41 4.18
CA SER A 34 6.56 -13.26 2.72
C SER A 34 5.67 -12.11 2.28
N MET A 35 4.52 -11.94 2.92
CA MET A 35 3.60 -10.83 2.71
C MET A 35 4.28 -9.48 3.01
N LEU A 36 4.85 -9.35 4.21
CA LEU A 36 5.51 -8.11 4.64
C LEU A 36 6.73 -7.78 3.78
N LEU A 37 7.53 -8.79 3.42
CA LEU A 37 8.70 -8.57 2.56
C LEU A 37 8.29 -8.13 1.16
N SER A 38 7.32 -8.79 0.53
CA SER A 38 6.81 -8.39 -0.79
C SER A 38 6.20 -6.98 -0.76
N ALA A 39 5.46 -6.65 0.29
CA ALA A 39 4.87 -5.33 0.47
C ALA A 39 5.94 -4.24 0.69
N LEU A 40 6.96 -4.53 1.49
CA LEU A 40 8.08 -3.61 1.71
C LEU A 40 8.86 -3.35 0.41
N LEU A 41 9.19 -4.40 -0.33
CA LEU A 41 9.87 -4.27 -1.62
C LEU A 41 9.04 -3.46 -2.60
N PHE A 42 7.74 -3.68 -2.65
CA PHE A 42 6.81 -2.88 -3.45
C PHE A 42 6.85 -1.40 -3.05
N GLY A 43 6.79 -1.09 -1.77
CA GLY A 43 6.90 0.29 -1.29
C GLY A 43 8.23 0.96 -1.67
N LEU A 44 9.34 0.24 -1.51
CA LEU A 44 10.69 0.75 -1.81
C LEU A 44 10.91 1.10 -3.28
N THR A 45 10.23 0.44 -4.23
CA THR A 45 10.37 0.78 -5.66
C THR A 45 9.87 2.18 -6.02
N HIS A 46 9.08 2.79 -5.16
CA HIS A 46 8.62 4.16 -5.37
C HIS A 46 9.67 5.24 -5.04
N LEU A 47 10.75 4.88 -4.35
CA LEU A 47 11.90 5.74 -4.02
C LEU A 47 11.52 7.07 -3.36
N ASN A 48 10.36 7.14 -2.70
CA ASN A 48 9.84 8.32 -2.00
C ASN A 48 9.17 7.87 -0.69
N PHE A 49 9.57 8.46 0.46
CA PHE A 49 9.08 8.05 1.77
C PHE A 49 7.55 8.20 1.93
N ASN A 50 6.99 9.30 1.43
CA ASN A 50 5.54 9.50 1.51
C ASN A 50 4.80 8.42 0.73
N GLN A 51 5.26 8.13 -0.48
CA GLN A 51 4.66 7.12 -1.35
C GLN A 51 4.90 5.70 -0.81
N MET A 52 6.09 5.40 -0.31
CA MET A 52 6.45 4.12 0.28
C MET A 52 5.48 3.74 1.42
N SER A 53 5.15 4.69 2.29
CA SER A 53 4.34 4.43 3.49
C SER A 53 2.96 3.85 3.15
N TYR A 54 2.24 4.44 2.20
CA TYR A 54 0.94 3.91 1.79
C TYR A 54 1.05 2.75 0.80
N ALA A 55 2.11 2.72 -0.04
CA ALA A 55 2.33 1.61 -0.97
C ALA A 55 2.56 0.28 -0.23
N VAL A 56 3.27 0.29 0.91
CA VAL A 56 3.40 -0.90 1.76
C VAL A 56 2.03 -1.40 2.23
N LEU A 57 1.12 -0.52 2.64
CA LEU A 57 -0.23 -0.90 3.05
C LEU A 57 -1.04 -1.48 1.88
N VAL A 58 -0.98 -0.84 0.70
CA VAL A 58 -1.55 -1.38 -0.54
C VAL A 58 -0.97 -2.77 -0.82
N GLY A 59 0.34 -2.94 -0.63
CA GLY A 59 1.05 -4.19 -0.78
C GLY A 59 0.50 -5.32 0.10
N ILE A 60 0.26 -5.04 1.37
CA ILE A 60 -0.30 -5.99 2.33
C ILE A 60 -1.73 -6.39 1.92
N VAL A 61 -2.59 -5.40 1.63
CA VAL A 61 -3.98 -5.65 1.24
C VAL A 61 -4.05 -6.46 -0.06
N SER A 62 -3.20 -6.17 -1.03
CA SER A 62 -3.12 -6.93 -2.29
C SER A 62 -2.79 -8.41 -2.06
N VAL A 63 -1.85 -8.73 -1.15
CA VAL A 63 -1.55 -10.13 -0.80
C VAL A 63 -2.74 -10.79 -0.09
N LEU A 64 -3.41 -10.07 0.82
CA LEU A 64 -4.60 -10.60 1.49
C LEU A 64 -5.75 -10.86 0.51
N LEU A 65 -5.94 -9.99 -0.49
CA LEU A 65 -6.92 -10.18 -1.56
C LEU A 65 -6.57 -11.37 -2.45
N LEU A 66 -5.29 -11.51 -2.84
CA LEU A 66 -4.80 -12.65 -3.61
C LEU A 66 -5.07 -13.97 -2.87
N GLU A 67 -4.68 -14.08 -1.61
CA GLU A 67 -4.85 -15.31 -0.82
C GLU A 67 -6.31 -15.57 -0.43
N GLY A 68 -7.04 -14.50 -0.13
CA GLY A 68 -8.44 -14.59 0.25
C GLY A 68 -9.38 -14.96 -0.89
N SER A 69 -9.08 -14.49 -2.11
CA SER A 69 -9.88 -14.80 -3.30
C SER A 69 -9.33 -15.98 -4.12
N GLY A 70 -8.01 -16.25 -4.02
CA GLY A 70 -7.32 -17.19 -4.88
C GLY A 70 -7.04 -16.66 -6.29
N SER A 71 -7.24 -15.37 -6.53
CA SER A 71 -7.10 -14.76 -7.85
C SER A 71 -6.37 -13.43 -7.80
N ILE A 72 -5.34 -13.27 -8.63
CA ILE A 72 -4.58 -12.02 -8.77
C ILE A 72 -5.44 -10.86 -9.33
N PHE A 73 -6.54 -11.16 -10.00
CA PHE A 73 -7.43 -10.13 -10.55
C PHE A 73 -8.05 -9.25 -9.48
N TYR A 74 -8.32 -9.77 -8.27
CA TYR A 74 -8.84 -8.96 -7.16
C TYR A 74 -7.81 -7.93 -6.67
N SER A 75 -6.53 -8.32 -6.58
CA SER A 75 -5.47 -7.37 -6.22
C SER A 75 -5.20 -6.36 -7.34
N MET A 76 -5.20 -6.78 -8.61
CA MET A 76 -5.09 -5.88 -9.76
C MET A 76 -6.22 -4.84 -9.77
N LEU A 77 -7.47 -5.28 -9.63
CA LEU A 77 -8.64 -4.39 -9.62
C LEU A 77 -8.55 -3.37 -8.47
N PHE A 78 -8.21 -3.84 -7.26
CA PHE A 78 -8.01 -2.98 -6.10
C PHE A 78 -6.94 -1.91 -6.35
N HIS A 79 -5.78 -2.31 -6.89
CA HIS A 79 -4.68 -1.40 -7.17
C HIS A 79 -5.02 -0.41 -8.29
N ILE A 80 -5.69 -0.85 -9.37
CA ILE A 80 -6.23 0.01 -10.43
C ILE A 80 -7.18 1.06 -9.85
N CYS A 81 -8.10 0.67 -8.97
CA CYS A 81 -9.03 1.60 -8.34
C CYS A 81 -8.30 2.69 -7.55
N ILE A 82 -7.29 2.33 -6.74
CA ILE A 82 -6.50 3.30 -5.97
C ILE A 82 -5.75 4.25 -6.91
N ASN A 83 -4.99 3.74 -7.86
CA ASN A 83 -4.18 4.58 -8.74
C ASN A 83 -5.03 5.45 -9.66
N THR A 84 -6.12 4.91 -10.20
CA THR A 84 -7.06 5.69 -11.01
C THR A 84 -7.68 6.84 -10.19
N THR A 85 -8.09 6.57 -8.94
CA THR A 85 -8.63 7.60 -8.05
C THR A 85 -7.60 8.71 -7.80
N ASN A 86 -6.35 8.35 -7.50
CA ASN A 86 -5.28 9.33 -7.27
C ASN A 86 -5.00 10.17 -8.52
N VAL A 87 -4.94 9.56 -9.71
CA VAL A 87 -4.73 10.27 -10.98
C VAL A 87 -5.90 11.21 -11.29
N VAL A 88 -7.14 10.74 -11.12
CA VAL A 88 -8.33 11.58 -11.32
C VAL A 88 -8.34 12.76 -10.35
N GLN A 89 -8.05 12.53 -9.07
CA GLN A 89 -7.97 13.59 -8.07
C GLN A 89 -6.89 14.62 -8.44
N MET A 90 -5.71 14.19 -8.86
CA MET A 90 -4.64 15.09 -9.34
C MET A 90 -5.08 15.92 -10.55
N LEU A 91 -5.77 15.31 -11.51
CA LEU A 91 -6.27 16.01 -12.71
C LEU A 91 -7.34 17.04 -12.36
N VAL A 92 -8.26 16.71 -11.43
CA VAL A 92 -9.29 17.64 -10.94
C VAL A 92 -8.66 18.82 -10.21
N GLN A 93 -7.72 18.60 -9.31
CA GLN A 93 -7.01 19.66 -8.58
C GLN A 93 -6.27 20.58 -9.55
N LYS A 94 -5.59 20.01 -10.55
CA LYS A 94 -4.93 20.79 -11.60
C LYS A 94 -5.90 21.63 -12.43
N ALA A 95 -7.05 21.06 -12.79
CA ALA A 95 -8.07 21.77 -13.56
C ALA A 95 -8.73 22.92 -12.78
N GLN A 96 -8.86 22.75 -11.45
CA GLN A 96 -9.42 23.75 -10.55
C GLN A 96 -8.42 24.84 -10.12
N GLY A 97 -7.13 24.69 -10.45
CA GLY A 97 -6.06 25.59 -9.98
C GLY A 97 -5.86 25.56 -8.47
N THR A 98 -6.28 24.48 -7.81
CA THR A 98 -6.22 24.31 -6.35
C THR A 98 -4.91 23.66 -5.85
N ILE A 99 -3.88 23.61 -6.71
CA ILE A 99 -2.54 23.19 -6.28
C ILE A 99 -1.91 24.38 -5.57
N MET A 100 -1.94 24.34 -4.25
CA MET A 100 -1.40 25.38 -3.36
C MET A 100 -0.01 24.99 -2.88
N SER A 101 0.85 25.98 -2.64
CA SER A 101 2.08 25.77 -1.89
C SER A 101 1.78 25.36 -0.44
N GLN A 102 2.78 24.87 0.28
CA GLN A 102 2.58 24.47 1.68
C GLN A 102 2.18 25.67 2.56
N GLU A 103 2.75 26.85 2.31
CA GLU A 103 2.42 28.08 3.04
C GLU A 103 0.99 28.55 2.75
N GLU A 104 0.58 28.55 1.49
CA GLU A 104 -0.78 28.90 1.09
C GLU A 104 -1.82 27.92 1.69
N SER A 105 -1.48 26.64 1.73
CA SER A 105 -2.34 25.62 2.35
C SER A 105 -2.50 25.82 3.87
N MET A 106 -1.40 26.17 4.56
CA MET A 106 -1.46 26.48 5.99
C MET A 106 -2.31 27.73 6.26
N ALA A 107 -2.09 28.80 5.53
CA ALA A 107 -2.86 30.05 5.65
C ALA A 107 -4.35 29.84 5.33
N TYR A 108 -4.65 29.02 4.30
CA TYR A 108 -6.02 28.67 3.94
C TYR A 108 -6.73 27.90 5.06
N ILE A 109 -6.04 26.94 5.69
CA ILE A 109 -6.59 26.13 6.79
C ILE A 109 -6.89 27.04 8.01
N GLU A 110 -5.94 27.89 8.40
CA GLU A 110 -6.14 28.82 9.54
C GLU A 110 -7.32 29.75 9.31
N ARG A 111 -7.41 30.31 8.10
CA ARG A 111 -8.52 31.22 7.73
C ARG A 111 -9.87 30.51 7.68
N THR A 112 -9.90 29.28 7.18
CA THR A 112 -11.16 28.52 7.01
C THR A 112 -11.66 27.96 8.33
N MET A 113 -10.76 27.45 9.17
CA MET A 113 -11.11 26.85 10.47
C MET A 113 -11.17 27.88 11.61
N GLN A 114 -10.75 29.12 11.37
CA GLN A 114 -10.72 30.23 12.36
C GLN A 114 -9.97 29.84 13.65
N MET A 115 -8.93 29.02 13.52
CA MET A 115 -8.11 28.56 14.66
C MET A 115 -6.64 28.44 14.24
N PRO A 116 -5.68 28.47 15.19
CA PRO A 116 -4.26 28.27 14.90
C PRO A 116 -4.00 26.96 14.17
N TYR A 117 -3.08 26.96 13.20
CA TYR A 117 -2.77 25.81 12.34
C TYR A 117 -2.53 24.50 13.13
N LYS A 118 -1.81 24.56 14.25
CA LYS A 118 -1.57 23.36 15.09
C LYS A 118 -2.86 22.72 15.61
N GLN A 119 -3.84 23.55 16.02
CA GLN A 119 -5.13 23.06 16.49
C GLN A 119 -5.97 22.52 15.32
N ALA A 120 -6.01 23.24 14.20
CA ALA A 120 -6.67 22.81 12.98
C ALA A 120 -6.10 21.46 12.49
N LEU A 121 -4.77 21.31 12.52
CA LEU A 121 -4.10 20.05 12.18
C LEU A 121 -4.51 18.91 13.12
N ALA A 122 -4.53 19.14 14.43
CA ALA A 122 -4.94 18.12 15.40
C ALA A 122 -6.39 17.66 15.19
N VAL A 123 -7.30 18.60 14.93
CA VAL A 123 -8.71 18.29 14.60
C VAL A 123 -8.79 17.49 13.31
N SER A 124 -8.09 17.93 12.25
CA SER A 124 -8.08 17.25 10.96
C SER A 124 -7.55 15.81 11.08
N VAL A 125 -6.41 15.63 11.76
CA VAL A 125 -5.83 14.30 12.02
C VAL A 125 -6.81 13.40 12.78
N SER A 126 -7.51 13.95 13.80
CA SER A 126 -8.50 13.18 14.57
C SER A 126 -9.67 12.74 13.71
N VAL A 127 -10.21 13.64 12.87
CA VAL A 127 -11.29 13.32 11.93
C VAL A 127 -10.85 12.26 10.92
N TYR A 128 -9.68 12.44 10.30
CA TYR A 128 -9.15 11.46 9.37
C TYR A 128 -8.86 10.10 10.03
N ALA A 129 -8.41 10.08 11.27
CA ALA A 129 -8.20 8.83 12.03
C ALA A 129 -9.52 8.06 12.22
N VAL A 130 -10.62 8.74 12.54
CA VAL A 130 -11.96 8.13 12.66
C VAL A 130 -12.43 7.58 11.30
N ILE A 131 -12.29 8.38 10.24
CA ILE A 131 -12.64 7.95 8.87
C ILE A 131 -11.79 6.74 8.46
N ALA A 132 -10.48 6.77 8.72
CA ALA A 132 -9.58 5.67 8.39
C ALA A 132 -9.94 4.40 9.17
N ALA A 133 -10.29 4.50 10.46
CA ALA A 133 -10.75 3.37 11.24
C ALA A 133 -12.02 2.74 10.67
N GLY A 134 -13.01 3.56 10.31
CA GLY A 134 -14.24 3.12 9.66
C GLY A 134 -13.98 2.46 8.31
N ALA A 135 -13.15 3.08 7.47
CA ALA A 135 -12.76 2.52 6.17
C ALA A 135 -12.01 1.18 6.31
N THR A 136 -11.13 1.07 7.30
CA THR A 136 -10.39 -0.17 7.59
C THR A 136 -11.34 -1.29 8.04
N ALA A 137 -12.30 -0.97 8.91
CA ALA A 137 -13.31 -1.95 9.33
C ALA A 137 -14.17 -2.42 8.14
N LEU A 138 -14.59 -1.49 7.27
CA LEU A 138 -15.34 -1.83 6.06
C LEU A 138 -14.50 -2.71 5.11
N ALA A 139 -13.24 -2.36 4.88
CA ALA A 139 -12.32 -3.13 4.05
C ALA A 139 -12.11 -4.54 4.61
N GLY A 140 -11.95 -4.67 5.94
CA GLY A 140 -11.88 -5.97 6.62
C GLY A 140 -13.15 -6.81 6.45
N CYS A 141 -14.32 -6.18 6.55
CA CYS A 141 -15.60 -6.84 6.31
C CYS A 141 -15.72 -7.33 4.85
N LEU A 142 -15.38 -6.47 3.88
CA LEU A 142 -15.40 -6.84 2.46
C LEU A 142 -14.43 -7.98 2.15
N LEU A 143 -13.21 -7.94 2.70
CA LEU A 143 -12.24 -9.03 2.57
C LEU A 143 -12.80 -10.34 3.14
N TYR A 144 -13.40 -10.29 4.33
CA TYR A 144 -14.04 -11.46 4.93
C TYR A 144 -15.17 -12.02 4.05
N LEU A 145 -16.00 -11.16 3.46
CA LEU A 145 -17.06 -11.59 2.54
C LEU A 145 -16.50 -12.25 1.28
N ILE A 146 -15.42 -11.72 0.72
CA ILE A 146 -14.71 -12.32 -0.42
C ILE A 146 -14.18 -13.70 -0.04
N VAL A 147 -13.44 -13.80 1.07
CA VAL A 147 -12.87 -15.07 1.58
C VAL A 147 -13.96 -16.13 1.79
N LYS A 148 -15.10 -15.72 2.35
CA LYS A 148 -16.25 -16.61 2.57
C LYS A 148 -16.91 -17.03 1.26
N LYS A 149 -17.12 -16.09 0.33
CA LYS A 149 -17.72 -16.35 -0.99
C LYS A 149 -16.87 -17.33 -1.81
N GLU A 150 -15.56 -17.17 -1.77
CA GLU A 150 -14.61 -18.02 -2.50
C GLU A 150 -14.25 -19.33 -1.74
N ASN A 151 -14.94 -19.61 -0.62
CA ASN A 151 -14.72 -20.81 0.22
C ASN A 151 -13.26 -20.96 0.72
N ARG A 152 -12.55 -19.87 0.97
CA ARG A 152 -11.14 -19.86 1.35
C ARG A 152 -10.87 -19.63 2.84
N VAL A 153 -11.88 -19.70 3.68
CA VAL A 153 -11.74 -19.45 5.13
C VAL A 153 -10.73 -20.42 5.76
N GLN A 154 -10.83 -21.70 5.46
CA GLN A 154 -9.88 -22.71 5.98
C GLN A 154 -8.46 -22.48 5.46
N HIS A 155 -8.30 -22.12 4.19
CA HIS A 155 -7.01 -21.77 3.60
C HIS A 155 -6.36 -20.60 4.34
N MET A 156 -7.09 -19.51 4.57
CA MET A 156 -6.59 -18.35 5.31
C MET A 156 -6.21 -18.70 6.75
N GLN A 157 -6.99 -19.53 7.43
CA GLN A 157 -6.66 -20.03 8.77
C GLN A 157 -5.37 -20.85 8.76
N GLN A 158 -5.18 -21.75 7.81
CA GLN A 158 -3.97 -22.54 7.66
C GLN A 158 -2.72 -21.67 7.40
N LEU A 159 -2.84 -20.64 6.57
CA LEU A 159 -1.77 -19.69 6.31
C LEU A 159 -1.35 -18.92 7.58
N LEU A 160 -2.32 -18.52 8.39
CA LEU A 160 -2.06 -17.75 9.62
C LEU A 160 -1.46 -18.61 10.73
N HIS A 161 -1.89 -19.85 10.89
CA HIS A 161 -1.37 -20.75 11.93
C HIS A 161 -0.03 -21.40 11.57
N GLY A 162 0.34 -21.38 10.28
CA GLY A 162 1.59 -21.94 9.76
C GLY A 162 1.61 -23.48 9.79
N ASN A 163 2.37 -24.06 8.88
CA ASN A 163 2.63 -25.51 8.89
C ASN A 163 3.81 -25.80 9.83
N THR A 164 3.58 -26.50 10.93
CA THR A 164 4.56 -26.72 12.00
C THR A 164 5.65 -27.76 11.68
N GLY A 165 5.61 -28.38 10.51
CA GLY A 165 6.43 -29.56 10.18
C GLY A 165 7.52 -29.39 9.11
N GLU A 166 7.56 -28.28 8.36
CA GLU A 166 8.49 -28.15 7.23
C GLU A 166 9.68 -27.22 7.52
N LYS A 167 10.84 -27.51 6.92
CA LYS A 167 12.06 -26.67 7.02
C LYS A 167 11.80 -25.29 6.44
N ARG A 168 11.82 -24.27 7.29
CA ARG A 168 11.69 -22.87 6.89
C ARG A 168 12.96 -22.40 6.18
N THR A 169 12.84 -21.89 4.96
CA THR A 169 13.95 -21.27 4.23
C THR A 169 14.19 -19.83 4.69
N LYS A 170 15.41 -19.32 4.46
CA LYS A 170 15.75 -17.93 4.77
C LYS A 170 15.03 -16.99 3.81
N LEU A 171 14.27 -16.02 4.33
CA LEU A 171 13.64 -14.94 3.54
C LEU A 171 14.63 -13.86 3.11
N ILE A 172 15.68 -13.65 3.91
CA ILE A 172 16.61 -12.55 3.74
C ILE A 172 17.91 -13.09 3.14
N SER A 173 18.32 -12.51 2.02
CA SER A 173 19.60 -12.76 1.35
C SER A 173 20.47 -11.51 1.36
N VAL A 174 21.79 -11.66 1.23
CA VAL A 174 22.73 -10.53 1.20
C VAL A 174 22.41 -9.53 0.07
N PRO A 175 22.15 -9.96 -1.18
CA PRO A 175 21.75 -9.03 -2.25
C PRO A 175 20.48 -8.24 -1.92
N LEU A 176 19.50 -8.86 -1.26
CA LEU A 176 18.27 -8.19 -0.83
C LEU A 176 18.56 -7.08 0.18
N VAL A 177 19.41 -7.35 1.19
CA VAL A 177 19.80 -6.35 2.19
C VAL A 177 20.52 -5.18 1.52
N ILE A 178 21.44 -5.45 0.60
CA ILE A 178 22.16 -4.40 -0.15
C ILE A 178 21.17 -3.54 -0.94
N SER A 179 20.20 -4.15 -1.65
CA SER A 179 19.20 -3.42 -2.44
C SER A 179 18.32 -2.54 -1.56
N VAL A 180 17.86 -3.04 -0.41
CA VAL A 180 17.07 -2.27 0.56
C VAL A 180 17.87 -1.07 1.09
N VAL A 181 19.13 -1.30 1.48
CA VAL A 181 20.03 -0.24 1.98
C VAL A 181 20.25 0.82 0.92
N LEU A 182 20.50 0.45 -0.34
CA LEU A 182 20.68 1.40 -1.44
C LEU A 182 19.42 2.24 -1.69
N CYS A 183 18.23 1.63 -1.67
CA CYS A 183 16.97 2.38 -1.80
C CYS A 183 16.80 3.39 -0.66
N LEU A 184 17.06 2.98 0.58
CA LEU A 184 16.94 3.87 1.74
C LEU A 184 17.95 5.02 1.69
N LEU A 185 19.19 4.75 1.28
CA LEU A 185 20.21 5.80 1.09
C LEU A 185 19.81 6.79 0.00
N TYR A 186 19.27 6.31 -1.12
CA TYR A 186 18.76 7.18 -2.17
C TYR A 186 17.61 8.06 -1.65
N MET A 187 16.62 7.47 -0.98
CA MET A 187 15.46 8.20 -0.44
C MET A 187 15.87 9.23 0.63
N THR A 188 16.88 8.93 1.45
CA THR A 188 17.40 9.90 2.43
C THR A 188 18.16 11.02 1.75
N ALA A 189 18.94 10.74 0.71
CA ALA A 189 19.64 11.76 -0.07
C ALA A 189 18.65 12.72 -0.76
N ASP A 190 17.57 12.20 -1.32
CA ASP A 190 16.50 12.99 -1.95
C ASP A 190 15.83 13.96 -0.96
N VAL A 191 15.65 13.54 0.30
CA VAL A 191 15.07 14.39 1.37
C VAL A 191 16.00 15.54 1.78
N PHE A 192 17.32 15.30 1.76
CA PHE A 192 18.29 16.31 2.24
C PHE A 192 18.83 17.23 1.14
N TRP A 193 18.79 16.81 -0.13
CA TRP A 193 19.45 17.50 -1.24
C TRP A 193 18.57 17.67 -2.49
N GLY A 194 17.32 17.19 -2.50
CA GLY A 194 16.31 17.42 -3.52
C GLY A 194 15.40 18.57 -3.15
#